data_44b42e8da183b2f53039cb17b0195b34
#
_entry.id   44b42e8da183b2f53039cb17b0195b34
#
_cell.length_a   1.000
_cell.length_b   1.000
_cell.length_c   1.000
_cell.angle_alpha   90.00
_cell.angle_beta   90.00
_cell.angle_gamma   90.00
#
_symmetry.space_group_name_H-M   'P 1'
#
loop_
_entity.id
_entity.type
_entity.pdbx_description
1 polymer ?
#
loop_
_entity_poly.entity_id
_entity_poly.type
_entity_poly.pdbx_seq_one_letter_code
_entity_poly.pdbx_strand_id
1 'polypeptide(L)'
;FYVAKRNQGAIEQIADLISSGDKASAYLIEEMINIPQSVWFTAGAPHRVQQDVKNTVKRAAGKETVPVLVAYNLPFRDCAQFSAGGATTVQEYMDWIDGFAAGIGDEKAMVILEPDGLGIIPWYKQFRGLPSEGGYEWCQPAEADEATAADERFEMLNYAVDALKVQPNVLVYLDGTHSSWLGSGDAAHRLAQAGIERADGFYLNVSNYRLTEHLEKYGTWISKCIWFATDPGSWGNGHFDWCASQYYPADSNDFSTWVLTEQWYTDNVESQTWVTYPGDAGLTRLVIDTSRNGQGPWTTTASYPDPQDWCNTPGRGLGLLHTADTG
;
A
#
# COMPACT_ATOMS: atom_id res chain seq x y z
N PHE A 1 -4.86 18.18 -0.62
CA PHE A 1 -5.50 17.05 0.08
C PHE A 1 -6.33 17.51 1.28
N TYR A 2 -7.24 16.65 1.72
CA TYR A 2 -8.16 16.92 2.84
C TYR A 2 -7.47 16.73 4.20
N VAL A 3 -7.56 17.73 5.06
CA VAL A 3 -7.20 17.61 6.48
C VAL A 3 -8.44 17.18 7.25
N ALA A 4 -8.38 16.00 7.84
CA ALA A 4 -9.48 15.40 8.60
C ALA A 4 -9.79 16.20 9.88
N LYS A 5 -10.90 15.86 10.54
CA LYS A 5 -11.21 16.42 11.86
C LYS A 5 -10.08 16.05 12.84
N ARG A 6 -9.61 17.04 13.60
CA ARG A 6 -8.58 16.85 14.62
C ARG A 6 -8.93 15.71 15.57
N ASN A 7 -7.96 14.84 15.83
CA ASN A 7 -8.08 13.77 16.79
C ASN A 7 -8.21 14.35 18.20
N GLN A 8 -9.17 13.86 18.98
CA GLN A 8 -9.44 14.36 20.33
C GLN A 8 -8.25 14.13 21.27
N GLY A 9 -7.58 12.97 21.18
CA GLY A 9 -6.41 12.67 21.99
C GLY A 9 -5.23 13.60 21.68
N ALA A 10 -5.03 14.02 20.43
CA ALA A 10 -4.03 15.01 20.08
C ALA A 10 -4.35 16.39 20.68
N ILE A 11 -5.63 16.79 20.70
CA ILE A 11 -6.06 18.04 21.31
C ILE A 11 -5.77 18.02 22.82
N GLU A 12 -6.08 16.93 23.49
CA GLU A 12 -5.82 16.73 24.93
C GLU A 12 -4.33 16.74 25.22
N GLN A 13 -3.53 16.04 24.43
CA GLN A 13 -2.07 16.02 24.57
C GLN A 13 -1.44 17.42 24.39
N ILE A 14 -1.91 18.20 23.42
CA ILE A 14 -1.47 19.59 23.24
C ILE A 14 -1.79 20.42 24.50
N ALA A 15 -3.00 20.28 25.06
CA ALA A 15 -3.40 21.00 26.26
C ALA A 15 -2.51 20.63 27.47
N ASP A 16 -2.22 19.34 27.65
CA ASP A 16 -1.37 18.85 28.74
C ASP A 16 0.07 19.34 28.60
N LEU A 17 0.63 19.34 27.39
CA LEU A 17 1.97 19.87 27.11
C LEU A 17 2.05 21.38 27.39
N ILE A 18 1.04 22.13 26.97
CA ILE A 18 0.97 23.58 27.28
C ILE A 18 0.92 23.79 28.78
N SER A 19 0.12 23.02 29.50
CA SER A 19 -0.04 23.15 30.96
C SER A 19 1.24 22.80 31.74
N SER A 20 2.04 21.86 31.24
CA SER A 20 3.34 21.48 31.78
C SER A 20 4.49 22.40 31.34
N GLY A 21 4.23 23.36 30.46
CA GLY A 21 5.23 24.33 29.98
C GLY A 21 6.00 23.87 28.73
N ASP A 22 5.74 22.66 28.20
CA ASP A 22 6.37 22.15 26.97
C ASP A 22 5.63 22.65 25.72
N LYS A 23 5.75 23.94 25.47
CA LYS A 23 5.14 24.57 24.29
C LYS A 23 5.76 24.11 22.97
N ALA A 24 7.03 23.67 22.98
CA ALA A 24 7.71 23.24 21.77
C ALA A 24 7.11 21.93 21.25
N SER A 25 6.92 20.92 22.10
CA SER A 25 6.26 19.67 21.72
C SER A 25 4.78 19.89 21.36
N ALA A 26 4.07 20.77 22.08
CA ALA A 26 2.70 21.13 21.74
C ALA A 26 2.59 21.71 20.32
N TYR A 27 3.49 22.59 19.93
CA TYR A 27 3.56 23.18 18.58
C TYR A 27 3.79 22.10 17.50
N LEU A 28 4.74 21.17 17.74
CA LEU A 28 5.03 20.10 16.79
C LEU A 28 3.81 19.18 16.55
N ILE A 29 3.06 18.86 17.60
CA ILE A 29 1.83 18.06 17.45
C ILE A 29 0.76 18.87 16.69
N GLU A 30 0.63 20.16 16.97
CA GLU A 30 -0.29 21.02 16.24
C GLU A 30 0.03 21.12 14.75
N GLU A 31 1.30 21.24 14.38
CA GLU A 31 1.76 21.20 12.99
C GLU A 31 1.40 19.85 12.34
N MET A 32 1.71 18.74 13.02
CA MET A 32 1.46 17.39 12.51
C MET A 32 -0.03 17.13 12.21
N ILE A 33 -0.95 17.55 13.09
CA ILE A 33 -2.39 17.33 12.90
C ILE A 33 -3.04 18.25 11.85
N ASN A 34 -2.32 19.24 11.35
CA ASN A 34 -2.73 20.09 10.24
C ASN A 34 -2.21 19.62 8.88
N ILE A 35 -1.38 18.57 8.85
CA ILE A 35 -0.95 17.92 7.60
C ILE A 35 -2.06 16.95 7.15
N PRO A 36 -2.39 16.90 5.85
CA PRO A 36 -3.32 15.91 5.32
C PRO A 36 -2.91 14.48 5.66
N GLN A 37 -3.85 13.72 6.20
CA GLN A 37 -3.66 12.31 6.54
C GLN A 37 -4.80 11.49 5.94
N SER A 38 -4.54 10.21 5.64
CA SER A 38 -5.56 9.30 5.19
C SER A 38 -6.62 9.02 6.27
N VAL A 39 -7.84 8.76 5.83
CA VAL A 39 -8.95 8.37 6.71
C VAL A 39 -9.21 6.88 6.53
N TRP A 40 -9.05 6.12 7.59
CA TRP A 40 -9.15 4.66 7.58
C TRP A 40 -10.57 4.18 7.88
N PHE A 41 -11.04 3.22 7.08
CA PHE A 41 -12.30 2.50 7.25
C PHE A 41 -11.97 1.02 7.38
N THR A 42 -12.24 0.45 8.55
CA THR A 42 -11.69 -0.86 8.94
C THR A 42 -12.75 -1.85 9.40
N ALA A 43 -14.01 -1.46 9.43
CA ALA A 43 -15.11 -2.28 9.94
C ALA A 43 -16.48 -1.64 9.68
N GLY A 44 -17.50 -2.30 10.13
CA GLY A 44 -18.90 -1.80 10.14
C GLY A 44 -19.77 -2.48 9.08
N ALA A 45 -21.07 -2.41 9.27
CA ALA A 45 -22.03 -2.90 8.27
C ALA A 45 -21.96 -2.03 6.99
N PRO A 46 -22.34 -2.54 5.82
CA PRO A 46 -22.29 -1.82 4.54
C PRO A 46 -22.92 -0.43 4.56
N HIS A 47 -24.12 -0.30 5.17
CA HIS A 47 -24.79 0.98 5.28
C HIS A 47 -24.05 1.98 6.21
N ARG A 48 -23.31 1.47 7.19
CA ARG A 48 -22.54 2.30 8.12
C ARG A 48 -21.31 2.87 7.44
N VAL A 49 -20.51 2.03 6.78
CA VAL A 49 -19.34 2.49 6.03
C VAL A 49 -19.75 3.46 4.93
N GLN A 50 -20.86 3.19 4.23
CA GLN A 50 -21.41 4.11 3.24
C GLN A 50 -21.65 5.52 3.82
N GLN A 51 -22.27 5.59 4.99
CA GLN A 51 -22.56 6.88 5.64
C GLN A 51 -21.29 7.61 6.09
N ASP A 52 -20.31 6.86 6.65
CA ASP A 52 -19.07 7.43 7.15
C ASP A 52 -18.17 7.93 6.02
N VAL A 53 -18.06 7.16 4.93
CA VAL A 53 -17.38 7.59 3.69
C VAL A 53 -18.04 8.82 3.10
N LYS A 54 -19.36 8.79 2.92
CA LYS A 54 -20.14 9.92 2.39
C LYS A 54 -19.94 11.20 3.20
N ASN A 55 -19.92 11.09 4.53
CA ASN A 55 -19.66 12.23 5.39
C ASN A 55 -18.25 12.80 5.19
N THR A 56 -17.26 11.92 4.96
CA THR A 56 -15.86 12.31 4.77
C THR A 56 -15.68 13.01 3.43
N VAL A 57 -16.14 12.42 2.32
CA VAL A 57 -15.97 13.00 0.99
C VAL A 57 -16.74 14.33 0.86
N LYS A 58 -17.94 14.44 1.43
CA LYS A 58 -18.69 15.70 1.44
C LYS A 58 -18.02 16.81 2.24
N ARG A 59 -17.35 16.49 3.36
CA ARG A 59 -16.58 17.48 4.12
C ARG A 59 -15.34 17.93 3.33
N ALA A 60 -14.69 17.01 2.63
CA ALA A 60 -13.55 17.31 1.76
C ALA A 60 -13.99 18.20 0.59
N ALA A 61 -15.08 17.85 -0.10
CA ALA A 61 -15.65 18.63 -1.19
C ALA A 61 -16.04 20.04 -0.75
N GLY A 62 -16.67 20.19 0.43
CA GLY A 62 -16.99 21.49 1.02
C GLY A 62 -15.78 22.38 1.36
N LYS A 63 -14.58 21.82 1.33
CA LYS A 63 -13.31 22.53 1.50
C LYS A 63 -12.49 22.60 0.18
N GLU A 64 -13.08 22.16 -0.93
CA GLU A 64 -12.43 22.09 -2.23
C GLU A 64 -11.14 21.23 -2.22
N THR A 65 -11.13 20.15 -1.42
CA THR A 65 -10.00 19.23 -1.23
C THR A 65 -10.37 17.81 -1.61
N VAL A 66 -9.35 16.96 -1.84
CA VAL A 66 -9.51 15.54 -2.16
C VAL A 66 -9.07 14.72 -0.94
N PRO A 67 -9.93 13.83 -0.41
CA PRO A 67 -9.54 12.94 0.70
C PRO A 67 -8.76 11.73 0.17
N VAL A 68 -7.82 11.26 0.99
CA VAL A 68 -7.22 9.94 0.86
C VAL A 68 -7.96 9.01 1.82
N LEU A 69 -8.60 7.99 1.29
CA LEU A 69 -9.39 7.01 2.03
C LEU A 69 -8.66 5.67 2.02
N VAL A 70 -8.55 5.02 3.17
CA VAL A 70 -8.01 3.66 3.25
C VAL A 70 -9.16 2.70 3.48
N ALA A 71 -9.38 1.78 2.55
CA ALA A 71 -10.23 0.61 2.74
C ALA A 71 -9.37 -0.52 3.32
N TYR A 72 -9.71 -1.02 4.51
CA TYR A 72 -8.92 -2.03 5.21
C TYR A 72 -9.83 -3.01 5.94
N ASN A 73 -10.44 -3.94 5.21
CA ASN A 73 -11.47 -4.83 5.75
C ASN A 73 -11.46 -6.27 5.18
N LEU A 74 -10.37 -6.68 4.53
CA LEU A 74 -10.23 -8.06 4.02
C LEU A 74 -10.35 -9.11 5.15
N PRO A 75 -10.97 -10.27 4.88
CA PRO A 75 -10.90 -11.43 5.76
C PRO A 75 -9.44 -11.82 6.04
N PHE A 76 -9.19 -12.29 7.26
CA PHE A 76 -7.84 -12.67 7.73
C PHE A 76 -6.80 -11.55 7.60
N ARG A 77 -7.25 -10.30 7.71
CA ARG A 77 -6.39 -9.11 7.73
C ARG A 77 -5.26 -9.31 8.75
N ASP A 78 -4.02 -8.97 8.33
CA ASP A 78 -2.81 -9.16 9.13
C ASP A 78 -2.64 -10.61 9.63
N CYS A 79 -3.15 -11.59 8.86
CA CYS A 79 -3.18 -13.00 9.28
C CYS A 79 -3.75 -13.22 10.70
N ALA A 80 -4.76 -12.44 11.07
CA ALA A 80 -5.39 -12.43 12.38
C ALA A 80 -4.43 -12.09 13.56
N GLN A 81 -3.37 -11.32 13.31
CA GLN A 81 -2.42 -10.87 14.33
C GLN A 81 -2.81 -9.52 14.95
N PHE A 82 -1.89 -8.57 15.03
CA PHE A 82 -2.09 -7.29 15.74
C PHE A 82 -3.18 -6.41 15.16
N SER A 83 -3.34 -6.40 13.84
CA SER A 83 -4.43 -5.69 13.14
C SER A 83 -5.59 -6.61 12.78
N ALA A 84 -5.80 -7.68 13.53
CA ALA A 84 -6.87 -8.64 13.31
C ALA A 84 -8.25 -7.97 13.16
N GLY A 85 -9.11 -8.58 12.37
CA GLY A 85 -10.46 -8.08 12.05
C GLY A 85 -10.75 -8.27 10.57
N GLY A 86 -11.57 -7.38 10.04
CA GLY A 86 -12.06 -7.48 8.68
C GLY A 86 -13.41 -8.20 8.58
N ALA A 87 -13.90 -8.33 7.37
CA ALA A 87 -15.07 -9.15 7.06
C ALA A 87 -14.79 -10.63 7.39
N THR A 88 -15.82 -11.41 7.60
CA THR A 88 -15.67 -12.83 7.95
C THR A 88 -15.80 -13.75 6.73
N THR A 89 -16.34 -13.24 5.63
CA THR A 89 -16.53 -13.96 4.37
C THR A 89 -16.26 -13.07 3.17
N VAL A 90 -16.04 -13.68 2.01
CA VAL A 90 -15.92 -13.01 0.71
C VAL A 90 -17.13 -12.12 0.44
N GLN A 91 -18.35 -12.62 0.66
CA GLN A 91 -19.57 -11.87 0.40
C GLN A 91 -19.73 -10.65 1.33
N GLU A 92 -19.42 -10.79 2.62
CA GLU A 92 -19.45 -9.66 3.55
C GLU A 92 -18.45 -8.57 3.15
N TYR A 93 -17.28 -8.96 2.64
CA TYR A 93 -16.31 -8.02 2.12
C TYR A 93 -16.85 -7.28 0.87
N MET A 94 -17.40 -8.01 -0.10
CA MET A 94 -17.97 -7.42 -1.31
C MET A 94 -19.12 -6.46 -0.98
N ASP A 95 -20.04 -6.85 -0.10
CA ASP A 95 -21.13 -5.99 0.34
C ASP A 95 -20.62 -4.72 1.06
N TRP A 96 -19.52 -4.85 1.80
CA TRP A 96 -18.87 -3.73 2.49
C TRP A 96 -18.22 -2.77 1.50
N ILE A 97 -17.53 -3.29 0.47
CA ILE A 97 -16.94 -2.51 -0.62
C ILE A 97 -18.00 -1.77 -1.41
N ASP A 98 -19.15 -2.40 -1.68
CA ASP A 98 -20.27 -1.74 -2.34
C ASP A 98 -20.78 -0.54 -1.51
N GLY A 99 -20.88 -0.73 -0.21
CA GLY A 99 -21.21 0.37 0.71
C GLY A 99 -20.17 1.48 0.68
N PHE A 100 -18.88 1.12 0.69
CA PHE A 100 -17.77 2.07 0.63
C PHE A 100 -17.81 2.88 -0.67
N ALA A 101 -17.90 2.21 -1.83
CA ALA A 101 -17.96 2.83 -3.15
C ALA A 101 -19.19 3.74 -3.30
N ALA A 102 -20.37 3.26 -2.89
CA ALA A 102 -21.59 4.05 -2.89
C ALA A 102 -21.51 5.27 -1.94
N GLY A 103 -20.70 5.19 -0.89
CA GLY A 103 -20.43 6.32 0.00
C GLY A 103 -19.62 7.42 -0.69
N ILE A 104 -18.72 7.10 -1.59
CA ILE A 104 -17.99 8.08 -2.39
C ILE A 104 -18.93 8.74 -3.40
N GLY A 105 -19.69 7.94 -4.16
CA GLY A 105 -20.56 8.44 -5.23
C GLY A 105 -19.78 9.26 -6.26
N ASP A 106 -20.31 10.41 -6.63
CA ASP A 106 -19.71 11.30 -7.65
C ASP A 106 -18.59 12.20 -7.10
N GLU A 107 -18.26 12.12 -5.82
CA GLU A 107 -17.24 12.97 -5.21
C GLU A 107 -15.82 12.50 -5.57
N LYS A 108 -14.85 13.40 -5.44
CA LYS A 108 -13.44 13.08 -5.66
C LYS A 108 -12.86 12.33 -4.45
N ALA A 109 -12.15 11.24 -4.71
CA ALA A 109 -11.38 10.53 -3.69
C ALA A 109 -10.16 9.82 -4.28
N MET A 110 -9.12 9.65 -3.47
CA MET A 110 -8.04 8.68 -3.68
C MET A 110 -8.26 7.53 -2.70
N VAL A 111 -8.28 6.30 -3.19
CA VAL A 111 -8.48 5.10 -2.37
C VAL A 111 -7.19 4.29 -2.33
N ILE A 112 -6.70 4.06 -1.13
CA ILE A 112 -5.63 3.13 -0.78
C ILE A 112 -6.33 1.83 -0.39
N LEU A 113 -6.21 0.83 -1.25
CA LEU A 113 -6.99 -0.40 -1.15
C LEU A 113 -6.21 -1.49 -0.45
N GLU A 114 -6.66 -1.85 0.74
CA GLU A 114 -6.25 -3.00 1.52
C GLU A 114 -4.74 -3.09 1.79
N PRO A 115 -4.18 -2.19 2.63
CA PRO A 115 -2.81 -2.31 3.09
C PRO A 115 -2.46 -3.72 3.60
N ASP A 116 -1.26 -4.21 3.24
CA ASP A 116 -0.76 -5.56 3.47
C ASP A 116 -1.56 -6.67 2.74
N GLY A 117 -2.62 -6.31 2.02
CA GLY A 117 -3.55 -7.24 1.39
C GLY A 117 -2.91 -8.13 0.33
N LEU A 118 -1.88 -7.63 -0.37
CA LEU A 118 -1.07 -8.41 -1.31
C LEU A 118 0.23 -8.93 -0.70
N GLY A 119 0.70 -8.35 0.40
CA GLY A 119 1.85 -8.83 1.15
C GLY A 119 1.53 -10.05 2.03
N ILE A 120 0.29 -10.13 2.55
CA ILE A 120 -0.16 -11.19 3.46
C ILE A 120 -1.41 -11.87 2.88
N ILE A 121 -1.21 -12.99 2.18
CA ILE A 121 -2.29 -13.76 1.56
C ILE A 121 -2.41 -15.12 2.27
N PRO A 122 -3.59 -15.48 2.81
CA PRO A 122 -3.79 -16.79 3.44
C PRO A 122 -3.50 -17.93 2.47
N TRP A 123 -2.73 -18.91 2.92
CA TRP A 123 -2.39 -20.14 2.17
C TRP A 123 -1.81 -19.87 0.76
N TYR A 124 -1.09 -18.74 0.61
CA TYR A 124 -0.45 -18.41 -0.66
C TYR A 124 0.81 -19.24 -0.86
N LYS A 125 0.95 -19.79 -2.05
CA LYS A 125 2.17 -20.52 -2.45
C LYS A 125 3.20 -19.52 -2.94
N GLN A 126 4.45 -19.73 -2.54
CA GLN A 126 5.55 -18.90 -2.95
C GLN A 126 5.61 -18.71 -4.46
N PHE A 127 5.80 -17.48 -4.88
CA PHE A 127 5.74 -17.01 -6.26
C PHE A 127 6.55 -17.85 -7.26
N ARG A 128 7.74 -18.29 -6.91
CA ARG A 128 8.60 -19.03 -7.86
C ARG A 128 8.29 -20.51 -7.98
N GLY A 129 7.25 -21.01 -7.38
CA GLY A 129 6.88 -22.41 -7.52
C GLY A 129 8.06 -23.37 -7.30
N LEU A 130 9.15 -22.89 -6.69
CA LEU A 130 10.18 -23.76 -6.23
C LEU A 130 9.46 -24.67 -5.24
N PRO A 131 9.29 -25.94 -5.55
CA PRO A 131 8.82 -26.91 -4.60
C PRO A 131 9.96 -27.14 -3.59
N SER A 132 10.47 -26.06 -3.01
CA SER A 132 11.10 -26.18 -1.74
C SER A 132 9.94 -26.52 -0.80
N GLU A 133 9.38 -27.75 -1.04
CA GLU A 133 8.99 -28.54 0.07
C GLU A 133 7.80 -28.00 0.85
N GLY A 134 6.66 -27.88 0.18
CA GLY A 134 5.42 -27.46 0.80
C GLY A 134 5.03 -26.00 0.64
N GLY A 135 5.90 -25.15 0.26
CA GLY A 135 5.74 -23.89 -0.48
C GLY A 135 4.75 -22.81 -0.06
N TYR A 136 4.04 -22.97 1.05
CA TYR A 136 3.16 -21.89 1.53
C TYR A 136 3.94 -20.81 2.28
N GLU A 137 3.48 -19.57 2.12
CA GLU A 137 3.94 -18.49 2.96
C GLU A 137 3.46 -18.68 4.42
N TRP A 138 3.96 -17.85 5.31
CA TRP A 138 3.75 -18.00 6.75
C TRP A 138 2.29 -17.85 7.20
N CYS A 139 1.45 -17.16 6.43
CA CYS A 139 0.05 -16.93 6.78
C CYS A 139 -0.81 -18.16 6.47
N GLN A 140 -1.06 -18.99 7.47
CA GLN A 140 -1.80 -20.26 7.34
C GLN A 140 -2.87 -20.37 8.44
N PRO A 141 -3.89 -19.46 8.44
CA PRO A 141 -4.95 -19.53 9.44
C PRO A 141 -5.80 -20.78 9.24
N ALA A 142 -6.06 -21.50 10.34
CA ALA A 142 -6.81 -22.77 10.30
C ALA A 142 -8.27 -22.60 9.86
N GLU A 143 -8.81 -21.39 10.00
CA GLU A 143 -10.18 -21.04 9.62
C GLU A 143 -10.35 -20.73 8.13
N ALA A 144 -9.26 -20.51 7.40
CA ALA A 144 -9.29 -20.32 5.95
C ALA A 144 -9.12 -21.65 5.22
N ASP A 145 -9.84 -21.81 4.12
CA ASP A 145 -9.70 -22.99 3.27
C ASP A 145 -8.38 -22.94 2.49
N GLU A 146 -7.49 -23.88 2.76
CA GLU A 146 -6.18 -24.01 2.11
C GLU A 146 -6.28 -24.03 0.57
N ALA A 147 -7.35 -24.59 0.03
CA ALA A 147 -7.49 -24.75 -1.42
C ALA A 147 -7.98 -23.49 -2.14
N THR A 148 -8.69 -22.59 -1.46
CA THR A 148 -9.38 -21.44 -2.10
C THR A 148 -8.96 -20.08 -1.57
N ALA A 149 -8.43 -20.00 -0.36
CA ALA A 149 -8.22 -18.71 0.34
C ALA A 149 -7.34 -17.71 -0.44
N ALA A 150 -6.34 -18.19 -1.17
CA ALA A 150 -5.49 -17.32 -1.99
C ALA A 150 -6.25 -16.79 -3.22
N ASP A 151 -7.02 -17.63 -3.88
CA ASP A 151 -7.84 -17.23 -5.03
C ASP A 151 -8.95 -16.27 -4.60
N GLU A 152 -9.60 -16.53 -3.48
CA GLU A 152 -10.61 -15.66 -2.88
C GLU A 152 -10.03 -14.26 -2.54
N ARG A 153 -8.76 -14.18 -2.12
CA ARG A 153 -8.08 -12.90 -1.89
C ARG A 153 -8.00 -12.09 -3.18
N PHE A 154 -7.60 -12.70 -4.28
CA PHE A 154 -7.53 -12.03 -5.58
C PHE A 154 -8.92 -11.71 -6.12
N GLU A 155 -9.91 -12.59 -5.95
CA GLU A 155 -11.30 -12.31 -6.31
C GLU A 155 -11.83 -11.06 -5.60
N MET A 156 -11.64 -10.97 -4.30
CA MET A 156 -12.07 -9.80 -3.50
C MET A 156 -11.39 -8.51 -3.96
N LEU A 157 -10.09 -8.53 -4.24
CA LEU A 157 -9.37 -7.34 -4.69
C LEU A 157 -9.81 -6.91 -6.10
N ASN A 158 -9.97 -7.85 -7.03
CA ASN A 158 -10.51 -7.57 -8.36
C ASN A 158 -11.92 -6.95 -8.26
N TYR A 159 -12.78 -7.54 -7.45
CA TYR A 159 -14.12 -6.99 -7.19
C TYR A 159 -14.06 -5.55 -6.65
N ALA A 160 -13.18 -5.30 -5.69
CA ALA A 160 -13.04 -3.98 -5.09
C ALA A 160 -12.53 -2.93 -6.09
N VAL A 161 -11.57 -3.30 -6.94
CA VAL A 161 -11.12 -2.41 -8.03
C VAL A 161 -12.29 -2.06 -8.94
N ASP A 162 -13.05 -3.07 -9.40
CA ASP A 162 -14.15 -2.86 -10.33
C ASP A 162 -15.27 -2.01 -9.70
N ALA A 163 -15.67 -2.30 -8.47
CA ALA A 163 -16.70 -1.54 -7.75
C ALA A 163 -16.31 -0.07 -7.53
N LEU A 164 -15.05 0.19 -7.20
CA LEU A 164 -14.53 1.54 -7.01
C LEU A 164 -14.37 2.30 -8.32
N LYS A 165 -13.93 1.62 -9.39
CA LYS A 165 -13.72 2.24 -10.72
C LYS A 165 -15.02 2.56 -11.48
N VAL A 166 -16.17 2.07 -11.02
CA VAL A 166 -17.47 2.55 -11.48
C VAL A 166 -17.69 4.03 -11.10
N GLN A 167 -17.07 4.49 -10.01
CA GLN A 167 -17.20 5.88 -9.57
C GLN A 167 -16.32 6.80 -10.45
N PRO A 168 -16.87 7.90 -11.01
CA PRO A 168 -16.22 8.64 -12.09
C PRO A 168 -15.00 9.45 -11.65
N ASN A 169 -14.87 9.76 -10.36
CA ASN A 169 -13.85 10.66 -9.83
C ASN A 169 -12.97 10.00 -8.77
N VAL A 170 -12.81 8.67 -8.85
CA VAL A 170 -12.02 7.90 -7.89
C VAL A 170 -10.72 7.43 -8.51
N LEU A 171 -9.62 7.65 -7.79
CA LEU A 171 -8.33 7.02 -8.06
C LEU A 171 -8.14 5.85 -7.10
N VAL A 172 -7.76 4.68 -7.62
CA VAL A 172 -7.60 3.44 -6.86
C VAL A 172 -6.16 2.95 -6.95
N TYR A 173 -5.53 2.74 -5.80
CA TYR A 173 -4.17 2.23 -5.70
C TYR A 173 -4.15 0.93 -4.88
N LEU A 174 -3.56 -0.12 -5.47
CA LEU A 174 -3.37 -1.44 -4.86
C LEU A 174 -2.09 -1.52 -4.02
N ASP A 175 -1.97 -2.53 -3.16
CA ASP A 175 -0.81 -2.72 -2.30
C ASP A 175 0.43 -3.21 -3.05
N GLY A 176 1.48 -2.41 -3.11
CA GLY A 176 2.80 -2.77 -3.60
C GLY A 176 3.80 -3.10 -2.47
N THR A 177 3.34 -3.17 -1.23
CA THR A 177 4.13 -3.45 -0.01
C THR A 177 5.25 -2.42 0.24
N HIS A 178 6.49 -2.85 0.44
CA HIS A 178 7.64 -1.97 0.61
C HIS A 178 8.96 -2.66 0.23
N SER A 179 10.00 -1.86 0.03
CA SER A 179 11.31 -2.26 -0.52
C SER A 179 12.13 -3.30 0.28
N SER A 180 11.63 -3.76 1.43
CA SER A 180 12.29 -4.81 2.21
C SER A 180 11.34 -5.97 2.52
N TRP A 181 10.36 -6.17 1.66
CA TRP A 181 9.36 -7.25 1.81
C TRP A 181 9.36 -8.13 0.55
N LEU A 182 8.45 -7.88 -0.40
CA LEU A 182 8.40 -8.66 -1.64
C LEU A 182 9.50 -8.23 -2.61
N GLY A 183 10.06 -9.18 -3.37
CA GLY A 183 10.85 -8.82 -4.54
C GLY A 183 9.98 -8.13 -5.60
N SER A 184 10.58 -7.25 -6.42
CA SER A 184 9.81 -6.47 -7.41
C SER A 184 9.00 -7.36 -8.38
N GLY A 185 9.53 -8.53 -8.77
CA GLY A 185 8.82 -9.50 -9.61
C GLY A 185 7.62 -10.14 -8.91
N ASP A 186 7.76 -10.49 -7.63
CA ASP A 186 6.65 -11.04 -6.82
C ASP A 186 5.55 -9.99 -6.61
N ALA A 187 5.93 -8.76 -6.23
CA ALA A 187 4.97 -7.67 -6.10
C ALA A 187 4.22 -7.39 -7.41
N ALA A 188 4.94 -7.32 -8.53
CA ALA A 188 4.36 -7.13 -9.87
C ALA A 188 3.38 -8.26 -10.24
N HIS A 189 3.72 -9.51 -9.95
CA HIS A 189 2.85 -10.66 -10.20
C HIS A 189 1.55 -10.59 -9.39
N ARG A 190 1.64 -10.32 -8.08
CA ARG A 190 0.45 -10.17 -7.21
C ARG A 190 -0.43 -9.01 -7.64
N LEU A 191 0.17 -7.87 -8.01
CA LEU A 191 -0.54 -6.71 -8.55
C LEU A 191 -1.27 -7.07 -9.85
N ALA A 192 -0.64 -7.81 -10.77
CA ALA A 192 -1.28 -8.27 -12.00
C ALA A 192 -2.47 -9.17 -11.72
N GLN A 193 -2.36 -10.11 -10.77
CA GLN A 193 -3.46 -10.97 -10.35
C GLN A 193 -4.61 -10.20 -9.68
N ALA A 194 -4.31 -9.07 -9.02
CA ALA A 194 -5.29 -8.23 -8.35
C ALA A 194 -5.94 -7.17 -9.26
N GLY A 195 -5.65 -7.14 -10.57
CA GLY A 195 -6.29 -6.26 -11.52
C GLY A 195 -5.68 -4.87 -11.62
N ILE A 196 -4.35 -4.76 -11.48
CA ILE A 196 -3.62 -3.48 -11.58
C ILE A 196 -3.88 -2.74 -12.90
N GLU A 197 -4.18 -3.46 -13.98
CA GLU A 197 -4.48 -2.88 -15.30
C GLU A 197 -5.79 -2.08 -15.34
N ARG A 198 -6.68 -2.26 -14.35
CA ARG A 198 -7.92 -1.51 -14.18
C ARG A 198 -7.83 -0.45 -13.08
N ALA A 199 -6.85 -0.55 -12.19
CA ALA A 199 -6.56 0.44 -11.16
C ALA A 199 -5.79 1.64 -11.72
N ASP A 200 -5.61 2.68 -10.92
CA ASP A 200 -4.81 3.86 -11.30
C ASP A 200 -3.32 3.68 -10.95
N GLY A 201 -2.99 2.63 -10.24
CA GLY A 201 -1.63 2.30 -9.85
C GLY A 201 -1.56 1.50 -8.55
N PHE A 202 -0.42 1.57 -7.90
CA PHE A 202 -0.18 0.93 -6.61
C PHE A 202 0.44 1.91 -5.61
N TYR A 203 0.39 1.55 -4.35
CA TYR A 203 1.03 2.33 -3.29
C TYR A 203 2.12 1.53 -2.59
N LEU A 204 3.03 2.26 -1.95
CA LEU A 204 4.15 1.69 -1.19
C LEU A 204 4.20 2.26 0.23
N ASN A 205 4.70 1.45 1.15
CA ASN A 205 5.16 1.88 2.48
C ASN A 205 4.07 2.30 3.45
N VAL A 206 2.80 1.94 3.21
CA VAL A 206 1.71 2.33 4.13
C VAL A 206 2.04 1.90 5.56
N SER A 207 2.03 2.89 6.46
CA SER A 207 2.39 2.71 7.87
C SER A 207 3.79 2.11 8.12
N ASN A 208 4.74 2.24 7.20
CA ASN A 208 6.10 1.72 7.34
C ASN A 208 7.16 2.84 7.30
N TYR A 209 8.43 2.48 7.45
CA TYR A 209 9.53 3.42 7.69
C TYR A 209 10.61 3.41 6.62
N ARG A 210 10.37 2.79 5.44
CA ARG A 210 11.40 2.69 4.39
C ARG A 210 11.70 4.04 3.78
N LEU A 211 12.98 4.31 3.52
CA LEU A 211 13.42 5.57 2.92
C LEU A 211 12.77 5.78 1.55
N THR A 212 12.39 7.01 1.25
CA THR A 212 11.73 7.37 0.00
C THR A 212 12.56 6.99 -1.21
N GLU A 213 13.87 7.25 -1.21
CA GLU A 213 14.78 6.87 -2.31
C GLU A 213 14.82 5.37 -2.60
N HIS A 214 14.69 4.51 -1.57
CA HIS A 214 14.57 3.05 -1.75
C HIS A 214 13.23 2.67 -2.36
N LEU A 215 12.17 3.37 -1.97
CA LEU A 215 10.80 3.12 -2.46
C LEU A 215 10.61 3.58 -3.90
N GLU A 216 11.22 4.69 -4.30
CA GLU A 216 11.23 5.18 -5.68
C GLU A 216 11.86 4.16 -6.63
N LYS A 217 13.05 3.66 -6.30
CA LYS A 217 13.70 2.60 -7.08
C LYS A 217 12.85 1.32 -7.13
N TYR A 218 12.43 0.83 -5.98
CA TYR A 218 11.62 -0.37 -5.87
C TYR A 218 10.32 -0.28 -6.67
N GLY A 219 9.60 0.84 -6.53
CA GLY A 219 8.36 1.07 -7.26
C GLY A 219 8.56 1.20 -8.77
N THR A 220 9.63 1.86 -9.19
CA THR A 220 10.01 1.93 -10.61
C THR A 220 10.27 0.52 -11.18
N TRP A 221 10.97 -0.34 -10.45
CA TRP A 221 11.21 -1.72 -10.88
C TRP A 221 9.92 -2.55 -10.93
N ILE A 222 9.01 -2.38 -9.98
CA ILE A 222 7.69 -3.02 -10.05
C ILE A 222 6.96 -2.58 -11.33
N SER A 223 6.91 -1.28 -11.62
CA SER A 223 6.24 -0.74 -12.79
C SER A 223 6.85 -1.26 -14.10
N LYS A 224 8.17 -1.28 -14.19
CA LYS A 224 8.91 -1.87 -15.32
C LYS A 224 8.66 -3.37 -15.46
N CYS A 225 8.60 -4.09 -14.34
CA CYS A 225 8.32 -5.52 -14.34
C CYS A 225 6.88 -5.82 -14.78
N ILE A 226 5.89 -5.03 -14.34
CA ILE A 226 4.51 -5.16 -14.81
C ILE A 226 4.49 -5.04 -16.35
N TRP A 227 5.05 -3.97 -16.91
CA TRP A 227 5.11 -3.80 -18.36
C TRP A 227 5.86 -4.96 -19.04
N PHE A 228 7.05 -5.31 -18.54
CA PHE A 228 7.87 -6.38 -19.09
C PHE A 228 7.15 -7.73 -19.18
N ALA A 229 6.41 -8.07 -18.13
CA ALA A 229 5.75 -9.36 -18.03
C ALA A 229 4.31 -9.39 -18.61
N THR A 230 3.71 -8.24 -18.89
CA THR A 230 2.33 -8.18 -19.40
C THR A 230 2.21 -7.69 -20.83
N ASP A 231 3.20 -6.95 -21.35
CA ASP A 231 3.17 -6.51 -22.75
C ASP A 231 3.38 -7.72 -23.69
N PRO A 232 2.44 -7.97 -24.62
CA PRO A 232 2.52 -9.14 -25.49
C PRO A 232 3.70 -9.11 -26.48
N GLY A 233 4.29 -7.94 -26.70
CA GLY A 233 5.48 -7.77 -27.55
C GLY A 233 6.80 -7.91 -26.80
N SER A 234 6.76 -7.86 -25.46
CA SER A 234 7.95 -8.04 -24.64
C SER A 234 8.44 -9.49 -24.66
N TRP A 235 9.75 -9.68 -24.67
CA TRP A 235 10.34 -11.02 -24.58
C TRP A 235 10.12 -11.69 -23.21
N GLY A 236 9.83 -10.89 -22.20
CA GLY A 236 9.49 -11.34 -20.84
C GLY A 236 8.01 -11.57 -20.60
N ASN A 237 7.18 -11.52 -21.63
CA ASN A 237 5.74 -11.73 -21.49
C ASN A 237 5.43 -13.05 -20.74
N GLY A 238 4.66 -12.95 -19.65
CA GLY A 238 4.34 -14.07 -18.76
C GLY A 238 5.39 -14.37 -17.67
N HIS A 239 6.55 -13.70 -17.67
CA HIS A 239 7.69 -14.02 -16.81
C HIS A 239 8.02 -12.95 -15.78
N PHE A 240 7.17 -12.79 -14.79
CA PHE A 240 7.45 -11.96 -13.61
C PHE A 240 8.67 -12.47 -12.81
N ASP A 241 8.93 -13.78 -12.86
CA ASP A 241 10.05 -14.44 -12.18
C ASP A 241 11.42 -14.10 -12.77
N TRP A 242 11.46 -13.51 -13.96
CA TRP A 242 12.71 -13.03 -14.57
C TRP A 242 13.11 -11.63 -14.12
N CYS A 243 12.18 -10.88 -13.54
CA CYS A 243 12.43 -9.51 -13.11
C CYS A 243 13.51 -9.44 -12.03
N ALA A 244 14.50 -8.59 -12.23
CA ALA A 244 15.49 -8.25 -11.22
C ALA A 244 14.83 -7.52 -10.03
N SER A 245 15.41 -7.63 -8.85
CA SER A 245 14.85 -7.05 -7.63
C SER A 245 15.95 -6.48 -6.72
N GLN A 246 15.57 -5.91 -5.59
CA GLN A 246 16.49 -5.51 -4.53
C GLN A 246 17.23 -6.68 -3.88
N TYR A 247 16.84 -7.92 -4.16
CA TYR A 247 17.45 -9.13 -3.63
C TYR A 247 18.39 -9.82 -4.62
N TYR A 248 18.22 -9.58 -5.92
CA TYR A 248 19.06 -10.12 -6.98
C TYR A 248 18.83 -9.33 -8.29
N PRO A 249 19.88 -8.90 -9.00
CA PRO A 249 21.31 -9.07 -8.72
C PRO A 249 21.86 -8.16 -7.61
N ALA A 250 21.04 -7.24 -7.09
CA ALA A 250 21.39 -6.41 -5.94
C ALA A 250 21.45 -7.21 -4.63
N ASP A 251 22.01 -6.59 -3.59
CA ASP A 251 21.91 -7.03 -2.19
C ASP A 251 21.02 -6.05 -1.44
N SER A 252 19.96 -6.54 -0.82
CA SER A 252 18.99 -5.74 -0.08
C SER A 252 19.60 -5.02 1.13
N ASN A 253 20.73 -5.46 1.64
CA ASN A 253 21.45 -4.86 2.75
C ASN A 253 22.51 -3.84 2.31
N ASP A 254 22.78 -3.73 1.01
CA ASP A 254 23.74 -2.78 0.43
C ASP A 254 23.10 -1.99 -0.72
N PHE A 255 22.61 -0.80 -0.39
CA PHE A 255 21.95 0.07 -1.37
C PHE A 255 22.85 0.46 -2.55
N SER A 256 24.17 0.47 -2.35
CA SER A 256 25.10 0.78 -3.43
C SER A 256 25.08 -0.26 -4.56
N THR A 257 24.65 -1.48 -4.26
CA THR A 257 24.51 -2.56 -5.25
C THR A 257 23.22 -2.46 -6.07
N TRP A 258 22.29 -1.61 -5.70
CA TRP A 258 20.98 -1.48 -6.37
C TRP A 258 21.11 -0.98 -7.81
N VAL A 259 22.24 -0.33 -8.13
CA VAL A 259 22.62 0.02 -9.50
C VAL A 259 22.66 -1.21 -10.43
N LEU A 260 22.96 -2.41 -9.90
CA LEU A 260 22.96 -3.65 -10.70
C LEU A 260 21.56 -4.02 -11.17
N THR A 261 20.54 -3.80 -10.33
CA THR A 261 19.15 -4.02 -10.72
C THR A 261 18.67 -2.95 -11.70
N GLU A 262 19.06 -1.69 -11.52
CA GLU A 262 18.78 -0.63 -12.50
C GLU A 262 19.37 -0.97 -13.87
N GLN A 263 20.64 -1.40 -13.89
CA GLN A 263 21.30 -1.81 -15.12
C GLN A 263 20.59 -2.98 -15.80
N TRP A 264 20.13 -3.95 -14.99
CA TRP A 264 19.35 -5.08 -15.54
C TRP A 264 18.08 -4.59 -16.26
N TYR A 265 17.31 -3.66 -15.67
CA TYR A 265 16.13 -3.11 -16.31
C TYR A 265 16.45 -2.30 -17.57
N THR A 266 17.53 -1.53 -17.54
CA THR A 266 18.00 -0.80 -18.73
C THR A 266 18.37 -1.77 -19.85
N ASP A 267 19.11 -2.82 -19.57
CA ASP A 267 19.60 -3.78 -20.58
C ASP A 267 18.50 -4.71 -21.10
N ASN A 268 17.51 -5.06 -20.27
CA ASN A 268 16.56 -6.11 -20.59
C ASN A 268 15.13 -5.61 -20.87
N VAL A 269 14.78 -4.42 -20.41
CA VAL A 269 13.43 -3.87 -20.53
C VAL A 269 13.43 -2.66 -21.45
N GLU A 270 14.21 -1.64 -21.15
CA GLU A 270 14.19 -0.37 -21.88
C GLU A 270 14.86 -0.49 -23.25
N SER A 271 15.87 -1.35 -23.42
CA SER A 271 16.62 -1.52 -24.64
C SER A 271 15.95 -2.41 -25.70
N GLN A 272 14.75 -2.93 -25.45
CA GLN A 272 14.02 -3.73 -26.43
C GLN A 272 13.71 -2.91 -27.70
N THR A 273 14.20 -3.40 -28.85
CA THR A 273 14.07 -2.65 -30.12
C THR A 273 12.88 -3.09 -30.98
N TRP A 274 12.26 -4.22 -30.67
CA TRP A 274 11.13 -4.81 -31.41
C TRP A 274 9.76 -4.50 -30.82
N VAL A 275 9.72 -3.91 -29.64
CA VAL A 275 8.54 -3.37 -28.98
C VAL A 275 8.87 -1.95 -28.49
N THR A 276 7.87 -1.08 -28.46
CA THR A 276 8.09 0.29 -27.98
C THR A 276 7.93 0.33 -26.47
N TYR A 277 9.04 0.48 -25.76
CA TYR A 277 9.01 0.80 -24.33
C TYR A 277 8.35 2.18 -24.12
N PRO A 278 7.32 2.29 -23.25
CA PRO A 278 6.51 3.51 -23.16
C PRO A 278 7.23 4.69 -22.47
N GLY A 279 8.44 4.48 -21.96
CA GLY A 279 9.08 5.41 -21.04
C GLY A 279 8.43 5.41 -19.66
N ASP A 280 9.11 5.94 -18.66
CA ASP A 280 8.64 5.85 -17.27
C ASP A 280 7.28 6.52 -17.04
N ALA A 281 6.98 7.60 -17.78
CA ALA A 281 5.68 8.27 -17.72
C ALA A 281 4.50 7.41 -18.25
N GLY A 282 4.76 6.39 -19.06
CA GLY A 282 3.76 5.46 -19.61
C GLY A 282 3.59 4.18 -18.79
N LEU A 283 4.36 4.00 -17.72
CA LEU A 283 4.28 2.85 -16.84
C LEU A 283 3.15 2.98 -15.81
N THR A 284 2.88 1.88 -15.11
CA THR A 284 1.97 1.86 -13.95
C THR A 284 2.43 2.88 -12.90
N ARG A 285 1.53 3.76 -12.50
CA ARG A 285 1.83 4.82 -11.53
C ARG A 285 1.94 4.27 -10.12
N LEU A 286 2.65 5.01 -9.27
CA LEU A 286 2.75 4.68 -7.86
C LEU A 286 2.60 5.91 -6.96
N VAL A 287 2.23 5.67 -5.71
CA VAL A 287 2.23 6.65 -4.62
C VAL A 287 2.96 6.07 -3.41
N ILE A 288 3.58 6.91 -2.63
CA ILE A 288 4.39 6.51 -1.47
C ILE A 288 3.83 7.15 -0.20
N ASP A 289 3.63 6.33 0.83
CA ASP A 289 3.36 6.84 2.18
C ASP A 289 4.67 7.33 2.82
N THR A 290 4.74 8.63 3.03
CA THR A 290 5.87 9.32 3.67
C THR A 290 5.56 9.77 5.09
N SER A 291 4.43 9.32 5.66
CA SER A 291 3.92 9.83 6.95
C SER A 291 4.87 9.63 8.12
N ARG A 292 5.75 8.64 8.08
CA ARG A 292 6.65 8.34 9.20
C ARG A 292 8.02 7.75 8.82
N ASN A 293 8.47 8.01 7.60
CA ASN A 293 9.72 7.47 7.07
C ASN A 293 10.90 8.47 7.05
N GLY A 294 10.75 9.64 7.64
CA GLY A 294 11.77 10.70 7.57
C GLY A 294 13.12 10.36 8.22
N GLN A 295 13.17 9.35 9.09
CA GLN A 295 14.40 8.83 9.69
C GLN A 295 14.74 7.42 9.17
N GLY A 296 13.98 6.92 8.23
CA GLY A 296 14.16 5.57 7.68
C GLY A 296 13.86 4.45 8.67
N PRO A 297 14.17 3.19 8.30
CA PRO A 297 13.95 2.03 9.14
C PRO A 297 14.81 2.07 10.40
N TRP A 298 14.36 1.38 11.43
CA TRP A 298 15.00 1.35 12.73
C TRP A 298 15.46 -0.05 13.09
N THR A 299 16.70 -0.15 13.56
CA THR A 299 17.20 -1.32 14.26
C THR A 299 17.41 -0.95 15.71
N THR A 300 16.53 -1.43 16.58
CA THR A 300 16.61 -1.10 18.00
C THR A 300 17.80 -1.79 18.67
N THR A 301 18.50 -1.05 19.51
CA THR A 301 19.52 -1.58 20.42
C THR A 301 18.98 -1.77 21.84
N ALA A 302 17.73 -1.37 22.08
CA ALA A 302 17.02 -1.49 23.35
C ALA A 302 15.73 -2.27 23.15
N SER A 303 15.30 -3.01 24.17
CA SER A 303 13.99 -3.65 24.19
C SER A 303 12.92 -2.64 24.59
N TYR A 304 11.86 -2.58 23.84
CA TYR A 304 10.66 -1.81 24.15
C TYR A 304 9.49 -2.77 24.36
N PRO A 305 8.48 -2.40 25.15
CA PRO A 305 7.27 -3.21 25.24
C PRO A 305 6.61 -3.36 23.86
N ASP A 306 6.24 -4.58 23.49
CA ASP A 306 5.43 -4.82 22.30
C ASP A 306 4.07 -4.09 22.43
N PRO A 307 3.61 -3.36 21.39
CA PRO A 307 4.13 -3.27 20.03
C PRO A 307 5.01 -2.02 19.75
N GLN A 308 5.59 -1.37 20.73
CA GLN A 308 6.30 -0.10 20.55
C GLN A 308 7.56 -0.21 19.69
N ASP A 309 8.20 -1.37 19.68
CA ASP A 309 9.43 -1.60 18.93
C ASP A 309 9.23 -1.67 17.41
N TRP A 310 8.01 -1.82 16.93
CA TRP A 310 7.67 -1.85 15.50
C TRP A 310 6.48 -0.93 15.13
N CYS A 311 5.44 -0.83 15.96
CA CYS A 311 4.24 -0.08 15.63
C CYS A 311 4.41 1.44 15.84
N ASN A 312 4.98 1.86 16.97
CA ASN A 312 5.20 3.25 17.32
C ASN A 312 6.65 3.47 17.75
N THR A 313 7.56 3.13 16.87
CA THR A 313 9.00 3.19 17.06
C THR A 313 9.46 4.60 17.47
N PRO A 314 10.17 4.78 18.59
CA PRO A 314 10.66 6.08 19.01
C PRO A 314 11.61 6.73 18.00
N GLY A 315 11.57 8.06 17.93
CA GLY A 315 12.49 8.85 17.12
C GLY A 315 12.25 8.78 15.61
N ARG A 316 11.12 8.23 15.16
CA ARG A 316 10.75 8.30 13.74
C ARG A 316 10.16 9.67 13.43
N GLY A 317 10.63 10.26 12.35
CA GLY A 317 10.19 11.57 11.88
C GLY A 317 9.19 11.48 10.75
N LEU A 318 8.44 12.55 10.55
CA LEU A 318 7.68 12.76 9.32
C LEU A 318 8.64 12.76 8.13
N GLY A 319 8.24 12.11 7.05
CA GLY A 319 8.94 12.17 5.77
C GLY A 319 8.59 13.43 4.98
N LEU A 320 8.76 13.34 3.67
CA LEU A 320 8.45 14.44 2.77
C LEU A 320 6.97 14.82 2.87
N LEU A 321 6.70 16.13 2.81
CA LEU A 321 5.32 16.59 2.66
C LEU A 321 4.74 16.10 1.33
N HIS A 322 3.43 15.95 1.29
CA HIS A 322 2.72 15.51 0.08
C HIS A 322 3.07 16.41 -1.11
N THR A 323 3.44 15.78 -2.21
CA THR A 323 3.76 16.44 -3.47
C THR A 323 3.29 15.59 -4.64
N ALA A 324 3.00 16.22 -5.77
CA ALA A 324 2.82 15.55 -7.05
C ALA A 324 4.05 15.73 -7.97
N ASP A 325 5.04 16.49 -7.52
CA ASP A 325 6.32 16.68 -8.20
C ASP A 325 7.31 15.66 -7.63
N THR A 326 7.40 14.54 -8.31
CA THR A 326 8.18 13.37 -7.87
C THR A 326 9.36 13.05 -8.81
N GLY A 327 9.65 13.94 -9.75
CA GLY A 327 10.75 13.80 -10.71
C GLY A 327 10.32 13.23 -12.05
#